data_dfe5f6aaf74071e712e188ab93842590
#
_entry.id   dfe5f6aaf74071e712e188ab93842590
#
_cell.length_a   1.000
_cell.length_b   1.000
_cell.length_c   1.000
_cell.angle_alpha   90.00
_cell.angle_beta   90.00
_cell.angle_gamma   90.00
#
_symmetry.space_group_name_H-M   'P 1'
#
loop_
_entity.id
_entity.type
_entity.pdbx_description
1 polymer ?
#
loop_
_entity_poly.entity_id
_entity_poly.type
_entity_poly.pdbx_seq_one_letter_code
_entity_poly.pdbx_strand_id
1 'polypeptide(L)'
;MKKKLIKRINHTGILLSIVALLVPVARAQKATWRQATEAELASLLPARAPVEKEHIETEMRTASGIVNGHGHFIAGVVLLTAGYSADGKYSHYLLVQVPMRIGGFQLKPGDYAFGWTRTQGGDALSVHFHDAATGNLVGTADAHRIAGSSRVESLHIWPPGDKALIQIGRFGIPYELGEE
;
A
#
# COMPACT_ATOMS: atom_id res chain seq x y z
N MET A 1 -67.13 35.69 60.42
CA MET A 1 -66.11 36.34 59.55
C MET A 1 -64.86 35.47 59.54
N LYS A 2 -64.63 34.70 58.47
CA LYS A 2 -63.46 33.79 58.34
C LYS A 2 -62.54 34.34 57.25
N LYS A 3 -61.37 34.81 57.67
CA LYS A 3 -60.33 35.27 56.73
C LYS A 3 -59.61 34.06 56.15
N LYS A 4 -59.68 33.89 54.82
CA LYS A 4 -58.89 32.90 54.07
C LYS A 4 -57.47 33.44 53.84
N LEU A 5 -56.50 32.70 54.37
CA LEU A 5 -55.04 32.95 54.14
C LEU A 5 -54.64 32.26 52.85
N ILE A 6 -54.18 33.04 51.82
CA ILE A 6 -53.73 32.55 50.58
C ILE A 6 -52.21 32.30 50.70
N LYS A 7 -51.81 31.05 50.62
CA LYS A 7 -50.41 30.62 50.68
C LYS A 7 -49.79 30.77 49.27
N ARG A 8 -48.87 31.71 49.09
CA ARG A 8 -48.08 31.87 47.85
C ARG A 8 -47.02 30.76 47.79
N ILE A 9 -47.12 29.93 46.78
CA ILE A 9 -46.05 28.94 46.44
C ILE A 9 -45.08 29.61 45.48
N ASN A 10 -43.86 29.86 45.95
CA ASN A 10 -42.75 30.28 45.09
C ASN A 10 -42.21 29.06 44.37
N HIS A 11 -42.38 29.04 43.07
CA HIS A 11 -41.70 28.06 42.20
C HIS A 11 -40.38 28.66 41.76
N THR A 12 -39.30 28.32 42.47
CA THR A 12 -37.94 28.61 42.00
C THR A 12 -37.60 27.53 41.00
N GLY A 13 -37.73 27.86 39.71
CA GLY A 13 -37.33 26.99 38.62
C GLY A 13 -35.83 26.91 38.53
N ILE A 14 -35.27 25.76 38.80
CA ILE A 14 -33.85 25.45 38.54
C ILE A 14 -33.73 25.14 37.05
N LEU A 15 -33.18 26.08 36.28
CA LEU A 15 -32.82 25.88 34.90
C LEU A 15 -31.50 25.05 34.86
N LEU A 16 -31.62 23.77 34.62
CA LEU A 16 -30.48 22.87 34.40
C LEU A 16 -29.99 23.07 32.97
N SER A 17 -28.95 23.92 32.77
CA SER A 17 -28.30 24.10 31.49
C SER A 17 -27.45 22.89 31.18
N ILE A 18 -27.93 21.98 30.31
CA ILE A 18 -27.14 20.89 29.74
C ILE A 18 -26.26 21.51 28.65
N VAL A 19 -25.01 21.77 29.00
CA VAL A 19 -23.96 22.09 28.00
C VAL A 19 -23.55 20.77 27.35
N ALA A 20 -24.14 20.48 26.19
CA ALA A 20 -23.70 19.38 25.34
C ALA A 20 -22.30 19.71 24.78
N LEU A 21 -21.25 19.13 25.35
CA LEU A 21 -19.90 19.12 24.78
C LEU A 21 -19.95 18.35 23.46
N LEU A 22 -20.06 19.10 22.35
CA LEU A 22 -19.80 18.60 21.01
C LEU A 22 -18.29 18.31 20.90
N VAL A 23 -17.88 17.08 21.26
CA VAL A 23 -16.55 16.59 20.96
C VAL A 23 -16.53 16.35 19.45
N PRO A 24 -15.70 17.07 18.66
CA PRO A 24 -15.53 16.75 17.25
C PRO A 24 -14.94 15.35 17.17
N VAL A 25 -15.71 14.37 16.68
CA VAL A 25 -15.18 13.09 16.27
C VAL A 25 -14.32 13.38 15.05
N ALA A 26 -13.01 13.53 15.26
CA ALA A 26 -12.04 13.57 14.19
C ALA A 26 -12.15 12.23 13.45
N ARG A 27 -12.90 12.21 12.34
CA ARG A 27 -12.82 11.10 11.39
C ARG A 27 -11.39 11.11 10.88
N ALA A 28 -10.63 10.07 11.21
CA ALA A 28 -9.36 9.80 10.58
C ALA A 28 -9.62 9.78 9.06
N GLN A 29 -9.13 10.80 8.38
CA GLN A 29 -9.29 10.93 6.94
C GLN A 29 -8.41 9.84 6.34
N LYS A 30 -9.04 8.82 5.76
CA LYS A 30 -8.32 7.72 5.11
C LYS A 30 -7.36 8.34 4.10
N ALA A 31 -6.06 8.09 4.29
CA ALA A 31 -5.03 8.67 3.45
C ALA A 31 -5.34 8.37 1.98
N THR A 32 -5.47 9.42 1.17
CA THR A 32 -5.70 9.27 -0.27
C THR A 32 -4.40 8.88 -0.95
N TRP A 33 -4.40 7.73 -1.61
CA TRP A 33 -3.27 7.24 -2.40
C TRP A 33 -3.41 7.70 -3.85
N ARG A 34 -2.34 8.18 -4.44
CA ARG A 34 -2.24 8.55 -5.87
C ARG A 34 -1.03 7.89 -6.52
N GLN A 35 -1.01 7.90 -7.84
CA GLN A 35 0.19 7.52 -8.59
C GLN A 35 1.34 8.48 -8.25
N ALA A 36 2.52 7.93 -7.99
CA ALA A 36 3.73 8.71 -7.81
C ALA A 36 4.21 9.25 -9.16
N THR A 37 4.79 10.44 -9.16
CA THR A 37 5.39 11.06 -10.35
C THR A 37 6.76 10.45 -10.64
N GLU A 38 7.24 10.60 -11.88
CA GLU A 38 8.59 10.15 -12.26
C GLU A 38 9.68 10.79 -11.39
N ALA A 39 9.54 12.08 -11.05
CA ALA A 39 10.50 12.78 -10.20
C ALA A 39 10.52 12.24 -8.77
N GLU A 40 9.36 11.91 -8.20
CA GLU A 40 9.25 11.27 -6.88
C GLU A 40 9.91 9.88 -6.91
N LEU A 41 9.63 9.07 -7.93
CA LEU A 41 10.22 7.74 -8.08
C LEU A 41 11.74 7.81 -8.29
N ALA A 42 12.24 8.74 -9.09
CA ALA A 42 13.67 8.94 -9.31
C ALA A 42 14.42 9.39 -8.05
N SER A 43 13.76 10.12 -7.15
CA SER A 43 14.35 10.52 -5.87
C SER A 43 14.32 9.41 -4.81
N LEU A 44 13.40 8.45 -4.95
CA LEU A 44 13.12 7.39 -3.97
C LEU A 44 13.85 6.08 -4.28
N LEU A 45 13.77 5.63 -5.54
CA LEU A 45 14.31 4.35 -5.96
C LEU A 45 15.80 4.47 -6.30
N PRO A 46 16.63 3.52 -5.84
CA PRO A 46 18.05 3.55 -6.13
C PRO A 46 18.34 3.18 -7.60
N ALA A 47 19.31 3.84 -8.23
CA ALA A 47 19.79 3.45 -9.55
C ALA A 47 20.44 2.05 -9.55
N ARG A 48 20.89 1.60 -8.38
CA ARG A 48 21.42 0.25 -8.14
C ARG A 48 20.81 -0.26 -6.84
N ALA A 49 19.88 -1.21 -6.95
CA ALA A 49 19.16 -1.76 -5.81
C ALA A 49 20.05 -2.70 -4.99
N PRO A 50 20.11 -2.55 -3.67
CA PRO A 50 20.79 -3.49 -2.80
C PRO A 50 19.99 -4.79 -2.72
N VAL A 51 20.54 -5.88 -3.23
CA VAL A 51 19.92 -7.21 -3.18
C VAL A 51 20.96 -8.22 -2.73
N GLU A 52 20.76 -8.78 -1.55
CA GLU A 52 21.72 -9.65 -0.86
C GLU A 52 23.09 -8.94 -0.71
N LYS A 53 24.12 -9.43 -1.39
CA LYS A 53 25.48 -8.86 -1.36
C LYS A 53 25.82 -8.02 -2.59
N GLU A 54 24.85 -7.82 -3.48
CA GLU A 54 25.02 -7.16 -4.76
C GLU A 54 24.29 -5.82 -4.82
N HIS A 55 24.71 -4.96 -5.74
CA HIS A 55 24.02 -3.73 -6.10
C HIS A 55 23.63 -3.83 -7.57
N ILE A 56 22.40 -4.28 -7.81
CA ILE A 56 21.88 -4.62 -9.13
C ILE A 56 21.32 -3.36 -9.80
N GLU A 57 21.70 -3.11 -11.03
CA GLU A 57 21.21 -1.97 -11.83
C GLU A 57 19.70 -2.04 -12.02
N THR A 58 19.04 -0.87 -11.95
CA THR A 58 17.59 -0.75 -12.10
C THR A 58 17.25 -0.12 -13.45
N GLU A 59 16.18 -0.59 -14.09
CA GLU A 59 15.64 0.03 -15.30
C GLU A 59 14.60 1.10 -14.91
N MET A 60 15.08 2.30 -14.60
CA MET A 60 14.24 3.40 -14.05
C MET A 60 13.04 3.78 -14.92
N ARG A 61 13.06 3.51 -16.24
CA ARG A 61 11.91 3.73 -17.13
C ARG A 61 10.73 2.81 -16.81
N THR A 62 10.96 1.75 -16.05
CA THR A 62 9.92 0.82 -15.57
C THR A 62 9.44 1.14 -14.17
N ALA A 63 9.97 2.18 -13.54
CA ALA A 63 9.60 2.56 -12.18
C ALA A 63 8.11 2.87 -12.10
N SER A 64 7.45 2.32 -11.11
CA SER A 64 6.06 2.58 -10.81
C SER A 64 5.85 2.59 -9.31
N GLY A 65 4.93 3.42 -8.84
CA GLY A 65 4.64 3.51 -7.42
C GLY A 65 3.45 4.39 -7.11
N ILE A 66 3.03 4.30 -5.87
CA ILE A 66 1.96 5.10 -5.28
C ILE A 66 2.48 5.82 -4.05
N VAL A 67 1.89 6.96 -3.74
CA VAL A 67 2.21 7.77 -2.57
C VAL A 67 0.93 8.24 -1.89
N ASN A 68 0.94 8.28 -0.57
CA ASN A 68 -0.17 8.81 0.22
C ASN A 68 0.01 10.29 0.58
N GLY A 69 -1.02 10.88 1.21
CA GLY A 69 -0.98 12.27 1.67
C GLY A 69 0.05 12.56 2.77
N HIS A 70 0.65 11.54 3.39
CA HIS A 70 1.70 11.66 4.40
C HIS A 70 3.11 11.48 3.82
N GLY A 71 3.22 11.25 2.50
CA GLY A 71 4.50 11.06 1.81
C GLY A 71 5.07 9.65 1.95
N HIS A 72 4.29 8.66 2.34
CA HIS A 72 4.71 7.25 2.32
C HIS A 72 4.48 6.63 0.95
N PHE A 73 5.43 5.82 0.53
CA PHE A 73 5.45 5.20 -0.80
C PHE A 73 5.33 3.68 -0.74
N ILE A 74 4.76 3.14 -1.82
CA ILE A 74 5.00 1.79 -2.29
C ILE A 74 5.46 1.93 -3.72
N ALA A 75 6.68 1.56 -4.02
CA ALA A 75 7.30 1.77 -5.31
C ALA A 75 8.17 0.59 -5.72
N GLY A 76 8.22 0.32 -7.01
CA GLY A 76 9.04 -0.77 -7.53
C GLY A 76 9.63 -0.43 -8.89
N VAL A 77 10.60 -1.25 -9.30
CA VAL A 77 11.36 -1.09 -10.53
C VAL A 77 11.90 -2.44 -11.01
N VAL A 78 12.06 -2.62 -12.30
CA VAL A 78 12.69 -3.81 -12.89
C VAL A 78 14.19 -3.81 -12.62
N LEU A 79 14.74 -4.98 -12.28
CA LEU A 79 16.17 -5.23 -12.09
C LEU A 79 16.82 -5.74 -13.38
N LEU A 80 18.00 -5.24 -13.70
CA LEU A 80 18.85 -5.74 -14.80
C LEU A 80 19.78 -6.80 -14.24
N THR A 81 19.31 -8.04 -14.14
CA THR A 81 19.97 -9.11 -13.39
C THR A 81 21.03 -9.90 -14.18
N ALA A 82 21.16 -9.66 -15.48
CA ALA A 82 22.14 -10.36 -16.31
C ALA A 82 23.58 -10.15 -15.80
N GLY A 83 24.26 -11.25 -15.49
CA GLY A 83 25.61 -11.23 -14.92
C GLY A 83 25.69 -11.11 -13.39
N TYR A 84 24.55 -11.07 -12.70
CA TYR A 84 24.46 -11.11 -11.25
C TYR A 84 24.00 -12.48 -10.75
N SER A 85 24.28 -12.84 -9.49
CA SER A 85 23.80 -14.10 -8.88
C SER A 85 22.28 -14.15 -8.78
N ALA A 86 21.62 -12.99 -8.83
CA ALA A 86 20.17 -12.86 -8.83
C ALA A 86 19.52 -13.23 -10.17
N ASP A 87 20.28 -13.48 -11.24
CA ASP A 87 19.73 -13.79 -12.55
C ASP A 87 18.89 -15.08 -12.52
N GLY A 88 17.66 -14.97 -13.05
CA GLY A 88 16.65 -16.03 -12.98
C GLY A 88 15.95 -16.20 -11.62
N LYS A 89 16.38 -15.52 -10.55
CA LYS A 89 15.77 -15.56 -9.23
C LYS A 89 14.90 -14.31 -8.96
N TYR A 90 15.45 -13.15 -9.25
CA TYR A 90 14.77 -11.87 -9.07
C TYR A 90 14.61 -11.16 -10.40
N SER A 91 13.56 -10.39 -10.54
CA SER A 91 13.29 -9.56 -11.72
C SER A 91 12.90 -8.12 -11.35
N HIS A 92 12.50 -7.91 -10.10
CA HIS A 92 12.00 -6.62 -9.64
C HIS A 92 12.49 -6.32 -8.22
N TYR A 93 12.63 -5.02 -7.93
CA TYR A 93 12.82 -4.47 -6.60
C TYR A 93 11.54 -3.75 -6.18
N LEU A 94 11.16 -3.87 -4.90
CA LEU A 94 9.96 -3.26 -4.32
C LEU A 94 10.30 -2.63 -2.98
N LEU A 95 10.05 -1.33 -2.85
CA LEU A 95 10.14 -0.57 -1.62
C LEU A 95 8.74 -0.41 -1.04
N VAL A 96 8.56 -0.75 0.22
CA VAL A 96 7.30 -0.69 0.95
C VAL A 96 7.50 0.17 2.20
N GLN A 97 6.78 1.28 2.33
CA GLN A 97 6.89 2.17 3.51
C GLN A 97 5.70 2.08 4.46
N VAL A 98 4.64 1.38 4.09
CA VAL A 98 3.51 1.08 4.96
C VAL A 98 3.19 -0.41 4.93
N PRO A 99 2.64 -1.00 5.99
CA PRO A 99 2.25 -2.40 5.94
C PRO A 99 1.26 -2.66 4.80
N MET A 100 1.50 -3.70 4.01
CA MET A 100 0.57 -4.12 2.96
C MET A 100 0.36 -5.63 3.00
N ARG A 101 -0.87 -6.05 2.73
CA ARG A 101 -1.21 -7.44 2.49
C ARG A 101 -1.18 -7.70 0.99
N ILE A 102 -0.52 -8.78 0.59
CA ILE A 102 -0.46 -9.22 -0.79
C ILE A 102 -0.64 -10.74 -0.84
N GLY A 103 -1.61 -11.22 -1.59
CA GLY A 103 -1.99 -12.64 -1.51
C GLY A 103 -2.38 -13.04 -0.08
N GLY A 104 -1.79 -14.11 0.44
CA GLY A 104 -2.07 -14.65 1.77
C GLY A 104 -1.15 -14.17 2.90
N PHE A 105 -0.23 -13.21 2.66
CA PHE A 105 0.77 -12.77 3.63
C PHE A 105 0.87 -11.25 3.71
N GLN A 106 1.58 -10.75 4.73
CA GLN A 106 1.78 -9.32 4.97
C GLN A 106 3.25 -8.95 4.75
N LEU A 107 3.50 -7.93 3.93
CA LEU A 107 4.76 -7.22 3.86
C LEU A 107 4.78 -6.11 4.92
N LYS A 108 5.81 -6.09 5.72
CA LYS A 108 6.13 -4.97 6.63
C LYS A 108 6.83 -3.87 5.84
N PRO A 109 6.95 -2.63 6.37
CA PRO A 109 7.86 -1.66 5.80
C PRO A 109 9.26 -2.23 5.64
N GLY A 110 9.84 -2.07 4.44
CA GLY A 110 11.14 -2.64 4.08
C GLY A 110 11.34 -2.74 2.57
N ASP A 111 12.48 -3.30 2.22
CA ASP A 111 12.93 -3.50 0.84
C ASP A 111 12.85 -4.98 0.47
N TYR A 112 12.28 -5.23 -0.68
CA TYR A 112 12.04 -6.58 -1.19
C TYR A 112 12.57 -6.74 -2.62
N ALA A 113 13.01 -7.95 -2.93
CA ALA A 113 13.21 -8.39 -4.30
C ALA A 113 12.19 -9.47 -4.63
N PHE A 114 11.64 -9.48 -5.83
CA PHE A 114 10.75 -10.54 -6.25
C PHE A 114 11.01 -11.02 -7.68
N GLY A 115 10.73 -12.27 -7.90
CA GLY A 115 10.71 -12.92 -9.19
C GLY A 115 9.46 -13.75 -9.34
N TRP A 116 9.28 -14.37 -10.50
CA TRP A 116 8.08 -15.16 -10.77
C TRP A 116 8.37 -16.36 -11.67
N THR A 117 7.55 -17.38 -11.51
CA THR A 117 7.51 -18.54 -12.41
C THR A 117 6.10 -18.68 -12.98
N ARG A 118 5.96 -19.24 -14.18
CA ARG A 118 4.64 -19.55 -14.73
C ARG A 118 4.09 -20.78 -14.06
N THR A 119 2.80 -20.75 -13.72
CA THR A 119 2.08 -21.94 -13.26
C THR A 119 1.92 -22.94 -14.40
N GLN A 120 1.70 -24.21 -14.07
CA GLN A 120 1.32 -25.22 -15.05
C GLN A 120 0.02 -24.80 -15.74
N GLY A 121 0.04 -24.70 -17.07
CA GLY A 121 -1.08 -24.15 -17.86
C GLY A 121 -0.89 -22.71 -18.31
N GLY A 122 0.01 -21.93 -17.69
CA GLY A 122 0.38 -20.58 -18.13
C GLY A 122 -0.63 -19.48 -17.84
N ASP A 123 -1.70 -19.78 -17.08
CA ASP A 123 -2.80 -18.84 -16.79
C ASP A 123 -2.52 -17.92 -15.61
N ALA A 124 -1.49 -18.19 -14.82
CA ALA A 124 -1.06 -17.38 -13.70
C ALA A 124 0.47 -17.36 -13.58
N LEU A 125 0.97 -16.42 -12.77
CA LEU A 125 2.35 -16.38 -12.30
C LEU A 125 2.36 -16.68 -10.81
N SER A 126 3.28 -17.52 -10.35
CA SER A 126 3.61 -17.66 -8.94
C SER A 126 4.74 -16.67 -8.64
N VAL A 127 4.47 -15.65 -7.85
CA VAL A 127 5.39 -14.55 -7.55
C VAL A 127 5.97 -14.73 -6.16
N HIS A 128 7.28 -14.81 -6.06
CA HIS A 128 8.02 -15.08 -4.83
C HIS A 128 8.66 -13.78 -4.33
N PHE A 129 8.24 -13.32 -3.15
CA PHE A 129 8.77 -12.13 -2.51
C PHE A 129 9.85 -12.51 -1.49
N HIS A 130 10.99 -11.86 -1.58
CA HIS A 130 12.13 -12.06 -0.72
C HIS A 130 12.53 -10.75 -0.05
N ASP A 131 12.98 -10.82 1.19
CA ASP A 131 13.67 -9.71 1.83
C ASP A 131 14.93 -9.38 1.03
N ALA A 132 15.07 -8.13 0.60
CA ALA A 132 16.13 -7.75 -0.33
C ALA A 132 17.53 -7.89 0.29
N ALA A 133 17.69 -7.64 1.59
CA ALA A 133 18.98 -7.70 2.25
C ALA A 133 19.47 -9.12 2.49
N THR A 134 18.54 -10.04 2.83
CA THR A 134 18.89 -11.41 3.23
C THR A 134 18.65 -12.47 2.17
N GLY A 135 17.81 -12.17 1.17
CA GLY A 135 17.34 -13.12 0.17
C GLY A 135 16.35 -14.18 0.72
N ASN A 136 15.91 -14.05 1.98
CA ASN A 136 14.96 -14.97 2.57
C ASN A 136 13.57 -14.81 1.95
N LEU A 137 12.93 -15.93 1.62
CA LEU A 137 11.54 -15.92 1.13
C LEU A 137 10.61 -15.42 2.25
N VAL A 138 9.85 -14.37 1.94
CA VAL A 138 8.85 -13.78 2.84
C VAL A 138 7.47 -14.37 2.56
N GLY A 139 7.15 -14.60 1.28
CA GLY A 139 5.88 -15.18 0.89
C GLY A 139 5.73 -15.34 -0.62
N THR A 140 4.67 -16.01 -1.01
CA THR A 140 4.33 -16.25 -2.42
C THR A 140 2.90 -15.83 -2.68
N ALA A 141 2.66 -15.14 -3.80
CA ALA A 141 1.33 -14.73 -4.24
C ALA A 141 1.12 -15.10 -5.71
N ASP A 142 -0.11 -15.47 -6.05
CA ASP A 142 -0.47 -15.73 -7.43
C ASP A 142 -0.92 -14.45 -8.13
N ALA A 143 -0.31 -14.17 -9.28
CA ALA A 143 -0.73 -13.11 -10.18
C ALA A 143 -1.60 -13.71 -11.28
N HIS A 144 -2.84 -13.24 -11.38
CA HIS A 144 -3.80 -13.73 -12.36
C HIS A 144 -3.88 -12.81 -13.58
N ARG A 145 -4.27 -13.35 -14.71
CA ARG A 145 -4.45 -12.58 -15.94
C ARG A 145 -5.50 -11.48 -15.73
N ILE A 146 -5.13 -10.24 -16.02
CA ILE A 146 -6.05 -9.09 -15.96
C ILE A 146 -7.03 -9.20 -17.12
N ALA A 147 -8.33 -9.11 -16.82
CA ALA A 147 -9.38 -9.19 -17.82
C ALA A 147 -9.37 -7.97 -18.78
N GLY A 148 -9.78 -8.18 -20.01
CA GLY A 148 -9.88 -7.14 -21.03
C GLY A 148 -8.57 -6.86 -21.76
N SER A 149 -8.54 -5.77 -22.52
CA SER A 149 -7.40 -5.32 -23.34
C SER A 149 -6.48 -4.38 -22.56
N SER A 150 -6.12 -4.74 -21.30
CA SER A 150 -5.21 -3.92 -20.52
C SER A 150 -3.84 -3.82 -21.20
N ARG A 151 -3.22 -2.63 -21.11
CA ARG A 151 -1.87 -2.41 -21.60
C ARG A 151 -0.91 -3.38 -20.90
N VAL A 152 0.08 -3.85 -21.63
CA VAL A 152 1.16 -4.67 -21.07
C VAL A 152 2.17 -3.74 -20.43
N GLU A 153 2.36 -3.86 -19.12
CA GLU A 153 3.33 -3.06 -18.36
C GLU A 153 4.43 -3.95 -17.83
N SER A 154 5.68 -3.51 -17.87
CA SER A 154 6.78 -4.24 -17.23
C SER A 154 6.51 -4.34 -15.73
N LEU A 155 6.10 -3.23 -15.13
CA LEU A 155 5.62 -3.10 -13.76
C LEU A 155 4.65 -1.94 -13.68
N HIS A 156 3.51 -2.09 -13.01
CA HIS A 156 2.63 -0.97 -12.65
C HIS A 156 1.94 -1.23 -11.31
N ILE A 157 2.04 -0.28 -10.39
CA ILE A 157 1.38 -0.32 -9.09
C ILE A 157 0.19 0.64 -9.14
N TRP A 158 -1.03 0.08 -9.21
CA TRP A 158 -2.27 0.84 -9.29
C TRP A 158 -2.72 1.29 -7.90
N PRO A 159 -3.12 2.58 -7.72
CA PRO A 159 -3.64 3.06 -6.44
C PRO A 159 -4.86 2.26 -5.94
N PRO A 160 -5.10 2.21 -4.60
CA PRO A 160 -6.28 1.53 -4.04
C PRO A 160 -7.62 2.09 -4.54
N GLY A 161 -7.68 3.38 -4.90
CA GLY A 161 -8.87 4.01 -5.47
C GLY A 161 -9.20 3.53 -6.87
N ASP A 162 -8.22 2.99 -7.60
CA ASP A 162 -8.40 2.49 -8.97
C ASP A 162 -8.60 0.97 -8.96
N LYS A 163 -7.52 0.21 -8.78
CA LYS A 163 -7.54 -1.25 -8.89
C LYS A 163 -6.94 -1.98 -7.71
N ALA A 164 -6.13 -1.32 -6.86
CA ALA A 164 -5.37 -1.95 -5.78
C ALA A 164 -4.59 -3.19 -6.27
N LEU A 165 -3.75 -3.03 -7.28
CA LEU A 165 -3.16 -4.11 -8.03
C LEU A 165 -1.69 -3.83 -8.35
N ILE A 166 -0.80 -4.81 -8.17
CA ILE A 166 0.54 -4.82 -8.76
C ILE A 166 0.46 -5.59 -10.07
N GLN A 167 0.69 -4.92 -11.17
CA GLN A 167 0.66 -5.49 -12.51
C GLN A 167 2.07 -5.83 -12.99
N ILE A 168 2.25 -7.05 -13.50
CA ILE A 168 3.47 -7.57 -14.15
C ILE A 168 3.05 -8.12 -15.51
N GLY A 169 3.45 -7.47 -16.58
CA GLY A 169 2.99 -7.82 -17.91
C GLY A 169 1.48 -7.69 -18.06
N ARG A 170 0.80 -8.82 -18.20
CA ARG A 170 -0.66 -8.94 -18.27
C ARG A 170 -1.27 -9.57 -17.03
N PHE A 171 -0.49 -9.75 -15.97
CA PHE A 171 -0.90 -10.39 -14.75
C PHE A 171 -0.94 -9.38 -13.61
N GLY A 172 -1.82 -9.59 -12.66
CA GLY A 172 -2.00 -8.70 -11.53
C GLY A 172 -2.13 -9.45 -10.23
N ILE A 173 -1.54 -8.89 -9.18
CA ILE A 173 -1.64 -9.37 -7.81
C ILE A 173 -2.44 -8.32 -7.03
N PRO A 174 -3.61 -8.64 -6.50
CA PRO A 174 -4.35 -7.71 -5.64
C PRO A 174 -3.60 -7.51 -4.32
N TYR A 175 -3.70 -6.29 -3.80
CA TYR A 175 -3.15 -5.94 -2.50
C TYR A 175 -4.12 -5.10 -1.66
N GLU A 176 -3.90 -5.09 -0.36
CA GLU A 176 -4.59 -4.25 0.60
C GLU A 176 -3.55 -3.50 1.43
N LEU A 177 -3.83 -2.23 1.76
CA LEU A 177 -2.95 -1.43 2.61
C LEU A 177 -3.42 -1.54 4.06
N GLY A 178 -2.48 -1.75 4.98
CA GLY A 178 -2.73 -1.67 6.40
C GLY A 178 -2.98 -0.23 6.86
N GLU A 179 -3.55 -0.08 8.04
CA GLU A 179 -3.62 1.20 8.73
C GLU A 179 -2.23 1.60 9.21
N GLU A 180 -1.91 2.90 9.12
CA GLU A 180 -0.67 3.51 9.61
C GLU A 180 -0.67 3.63 11.13
#